data_a20b4964f22375c589407be81b9a9e48
#
_entry.id   a20b4964f22375c589407be81b9a9e48
#
_cell.length_a   1.000
_cell.length_b   1.000
_cell.length_c   1.000
_cell.angle_alpha   90.00
_cell.angle_beta   90.00
_cell.angle_gamma   90.00
#
_symmetry.space_group_name_H-M   'P 1'
#
loop_
_entity.id
_entity.type
_entity.pdbx_description
1 polymer ?
#
loop_
_entity_poly.entity_id
_entity_poly.type
_entity_poly.pdbx_seq_one_letter_code
_entity_poly.pdbx_strand_id
1 'polypeptide(L)'
;MCLVAAVKELLANGATVGFVVLLLLGLFLLLGILFLMSVRTVFDATGIHIGAGGRGRDVPWPRSRTGLFVKVSGAPAALSAAAGRVQIRHAEGHVVDPDGRAVTLAGLTWSGVSSQALEAKGTAELDRIWEWAVARGYTQETGEYVELNGVLGIQQGARERQERRQGLNRP
;
A
#
# COMPACT_ATOMS: atom_id res chain seq x y z
N MET A 1 10.11 7.26 28.51
CA MET A 1 10.86 8.09 29.48
C MET A 1 10.30 9.51 29.63
N CYS A 2 9.87 10.21 28.58
CA CYS A 2 9.33 11.58 28.67
C CYS A 2 8.07 11.72 29.56
N LEU A 3 7.12 10.76 29.51
CA LEU A 3 5.90 10.80 30.34
C LEU A 3 6.19 10.72 31.85
N VAL A 4 7.16 9.90 32.22
CA VAL A 4 7.54 9.74 33.65
C VAL A 4 8.21 11.01 34.17
N ALA A 5 9.05 11.66 33.35
CA ALA A 5 9.67 12.93 33.69
C ALA A 5 8.61 14.04 33.82
N ALA A 6 7.65 14.11 32.91
CA ALA A 6 6.58 15.10 32.94
C ALA A 6 5.65 14.96 34.16
N VAL A 7 5.31 13.71 34.54
CA VAL A 7 4.51 13.44 35.76
C VAL A 7 5.27 13.85 37.04
N LYS A 8 6.58 13.62 37.08
CA LYS A 8 7.41 13.99 38.21
C LYS A 8 7.51 15.51 38.37
N GLU A 9 7.59 16.25 37.27
CA GLU A 9 7.64 17.70 37.24
C GLU A 9 6.30 18.35 37.62
N LEU A 10 5.17 17.73 37.22
CA LEU A 10 3.82 18.13 37.64
C LEU A 10 3.65 18.03 39.16
N LEU A 11 4.14 16.95 39.75
CA LEU A 11 4.05 16.70 41.20
C LEU A 11 4.94 17.65 42.02
N ALA A 12 6.03 18.15 41.40
CA ALA A 12 7.01 19.01 42.11
C ALA A 12 6.71 20.51 41.98
N ASN A 13 6.28 20.98 40.81
CA ASN A 13 6.23 22.41 40.47
C ASN A 13 4.87 22.91 39.93
N GLY A 14 3.85 22.07 39.89
CA GLY A 14 2.56 22.39 39.28
C GLY A 14 2.63 22.42 37.75
N ALA A 15 1.49 22.70 37.10
CA ALA A 15 1.35 22.72 35.67
C ALA A 15 2.07 23.93 35.05
N THR A 16 3.33 23.80 34.74
CA THR A 16 4.08 24.81 34.00
C THR A 16 3.81 24.69 32.51
N VAL A 17 4.03 25.77 31.74
CA VAL A 17 3.91 25.79 30.27
C VAL A 17 4.72 24.65 29.64
N GLY A 18 5.90 24.34 30.15
CA GLY A 18 6.76 23.26 29.70
C GLY A 18 6.11 21.88 29.84
N PHE A 19 5.41 21.64 30.95
CA PHE A 19 4.65 20.38 31.17
C PHE A 19 3.53 20.22 30.13
N VAL A 20 2.72 21.28 29.90
CA VAL A 20 1.63 21.25 28.93
C VAL A 20 2.16 20.95 27.52
N VAL A 21 3.27 21.60 27.13
CA VAL A 21 3.91 21.36 25.82
C VAL A 21 4.38 19.91 25.68
N LEU A 22 5.05 19.35 26.70
CA LEU A 22 5.51 17.96 26.69
C LEU A 22 4.34 16.97 26.63
N LEU A 23 3.25 17.24 27.33
CA LEU A 23 2.05 16.41 27.32
C LEU A 23 1.38 16.42 25.94
N LEU A 24 1.22 17.59 25.33
CA LEU A 24 0.66 17.73 23.99
C LEU A 24 1.54 17.04 22.93
N LEU A 25 2.86 17.18 23.03
CA LEU A 25 3.78 16.50 22.13
C LEU A 25 3.71 14.97 22.29
N GLY A 26 3.66 14.49 23.53
CA GLY A 26 3.50 13.06 23.82
C GLY A 26 2.18 12.49 23.28
N LEU A 27 1.09 13.23 23.46
CA LEU A 27 -0.22 12.87 22.92
C LEU A 27 -0.21 12.86 21.38
N PHE A 28 0.40 13.87 20.76
CA PHE A 28 0.53 13.94 19.29
C PHE A 28 1.33 12.77 18.73
N LEU A 29 2.44 12.41 19.36
CA LEU A 29 3.25 11.25 18.97
C LEU A 29 2.48 9.94 19.14
N LEU A 30 1.74 9.78 20.25
CA LEU A 30 0.91 8.60 20.50
C LEU A 30 -0.17 8.46 19.43
N LEU A 31 -0.90 9.53 19.13
CA LEU A 31 -1.91 9.56 18.07
C LEU A 31 -1.30 9.26 16.70
N GLY A 32 -0.11 9.79 16.41
CA GLY A 32 0.64 9.50 15.19
C GLY A 32 1.00 8.02 15.05
N ILE A 33 1.46 7.38 16.13
CA ILE A 33 1.76 5.94 16.15
C ILE A 33 0.48 5.11 15.94
N LEU A 34 -0.60 5.44 16.63
CA LEU A 34 -1.90 4.74 16.47
C LEU A 34 -2.43 4.90 15.05
N PHE A 35 -2.29 6.08 14.46
CA PHE A 35 -2.66 6.33 13.06
C PHE A 35 -1.84 5.47 12.09
N LEU A 36 -0.52 5.42 12.26
CA LEU A 36 0.35 4.58 11.42
C LEU A 36 0.03 3.09 11.56
N MET A 37 -0.30 2.62 12.76
CA MET A 37 -0.69 1.23 12.98
C MET A 37 -2.06 0.88 12.38
N SER A 38 -2.91 1.86 12.11
CA SER A 38 -4.23 1.66 11.49
C SER A 38 -4.17 1.51 9.97
N VAL A 39 -3.03 1.86 9.34
CA VAL A 39 -2.85 1.75 7.88
C VAL A 39 -2.34 0.35 7.55
N ARG A 40 -3.26 -0.56 7.27
CA ARG A 40 -2.93 -1.95 6.92
C ARG A 40 -3.97 -2.57 6.00
N THR A 41 -3.54 -3.54 5.22
CA THR A 41 -4.44 -4.43 4.48
C THR A 41 -4.51 -5.78 5.19
N VAL A 42 -5.71 -6.26 5.41
CA VAL A 42 -5.99 -7.59 5.97
C VAL A 42 -6.65 -8.43 4.89
N PHE A 43 -6.17 -9.64 4.71
CA PHE A 43 -6.69 -10.62 3.76
C PHE A 43 -7.37 -11.74 4.52
N ASP A 44 -8.64 -11.99 4.25
CA ASP A 44 -9.38 -13.09 4.88
C ASP A 44 -10.39 -13.75 3.91
N ALA A 45 -11.23 -14.64 4.46
CA ALA A 45 -12.22 -15.37 3.66
C ALA A 45 -13.31 -14.48 3.07
N THR A 46 -13.55 -13.30 3.63
CA THR A 46 -14.62 -12.38 3.19
C THR A 46 -14.12 -11.38 2.14
N GLY A 47 -12.80 -11.16 2.05
CA GLY A 47 -12.23 -10.24 1.08
C GLY A 47 -10.90 -9.62 1.52
N ILE A 48 -10.65 -8.46 0.95
CA ILE A 48 -9.47 -7.63 1.16
C ILE A 48 -9.94 -6.37 1.90
N HIS A 49 -9.55 -6.27 3.17
CA HIS A 49 -9.94 -5.17 4.05
C HIS A 49 -8.81 -4.15 4.13
N ILE A 50 -9.02 -3.00 3.55
CA ILE A 50 -8.01 -1.93 3.47
C ILE A 50 -8.33 -0.89 4.53
N GLY A 51 -7.56 -0.87 5.62
CA GLY A 51 -7.69 0.12 6.69
C GLY A 51 -6.82 1.35 6.40
N ALA A 52 -7.42 2.54 6.50
CA ALA A 52 -6.70 3.81 6.43
C ALA A 52 -7.36 4.81 7.38
N GLY A 53 -6.74 5.06 8.53
CA GLY A 53 -7.12 6.16 9.42
C GLY A 53 -8.58 6.16 9.88
N GLY A 54 -9.16 4.98 10.19
CA GLY A 54 -10.54 4.85 10.66
C GLY A 54 -11.59 4.74 9.54
N ARG A 55 -11.19 4.84 8.27
CA ARG A 55 -12.05 4.55 7.11
C ARG A 55 -11.53 3.29 6.44
N GLY A 56 -12.16 2.17 6.71
CA GLY A 56 -11.91 0.91 6.01
C GLY A 56 -12.63 0.89 4.67
N ARG A 57 -12.04 0.22 3.69
CA ARG A 57 -12.70 -0.17 2.44
C ARG A 57 -12.58 -1.67 2.29
N ASP A 58 -13.70 -2.32 2.11
CA ASP A 58 -13.77 -3.74 1.86
C ASP A 58 -13.88 -3.97 0.36
N VAL A 59 -13.00 -4.80 -0.18
CA VAL A 59 -12.96 -5.18 -1.58
C VAL A 59 -13.08 -6.69 -1.64
N PRO A 60 -14.04 -7.26 -2.35
CA PRO A 60 -14.11 -8.71 -2.53
C PRO A 60 -12.87 -9.22 -3.28
N TRP A 61 -12.53 -10.50 -3.10
CA TRP A 61 -11.47 -11.13 -3.87
C TRP A 61 -11.77 -10.98 -5.38
N PRO A 62 -10.78 -10.58 -6.19
CA PRO A 62 -10.95 -10.56 -7.64
C PRO A 62 -11.15 -11.99 -8.16
N ARG A 63 -11.80 -12.13 -9.31
CA ARG A 63 -12.09 -13.44 -9.93
C ARG A 63 -10.87 -14.08 -10.58
N SER A 64 -9.79 -13.34 -10.73
CA SER A 64 -8.57 -13.79 -11.38
C SER A 64 -7.37 -13.09 -10.79
N ARG A 65 -6.19 -13.74 -10.89
CA ARG A 65 -4.89 -13.16 -10.53
C ARG A 65 -4.65 -11.80 -11.18
N THR A 66 -5.17 -11.58 -12.37
CA THR A 66 -5.04 -10.31 -13.11
C THR A 66 -5.70 -9.13 -12.40
N GLY A 67 -6.59 -9.38 -11.43
CA GLY A 67 -7.15 -8.34 -10.57
C GLY A 67 -6.19 -7.75 -9.54
N LEU A 68 -5.01 -8.36 -9.34
CA LEU A 68 -3.94 -7.84 -8.47
C LEU A 68 -2.76 -7.39 -9.32
N PHE A 69 -2.25 -6.17 -9.14
CA PHE A 69 -1.13 -5.65 -9.92
C PHE A 69 -0.27 -4.65 -9.13
N VAL A 70 0.93 -4.41 -9.63
CA VAL A 70 1.88 -3.45 -9.06
C VAL A 70 1.94 -2.21 -9.94
N LYS A 71 1.83 -1.05 -9.32
CA LYS A 71 2.04 0.24 -9.98
C LYS A 71 3.34 0.84 -9.49
N VAL A 72 4.28 1.03 -10.40
CA VAL A 72 5.55 1.72 -10.10
C VAL A 72 5.39 3.20 -10.43
N SER A 73 5.58 4.06 -9.45
CA SER A 73 5.57 5.51 -9.57
C SER A 73 6.98 6.08 -9.41
N GLY A 74 7.25 7.16 -10.10
CA GLY A 74 8.53 7.88 -10.08
C GLY A 74 8.67 8.73 -11.33
N ALA A 75 9.50 9.78 -11.28
CA ALA A 75 9.75 10.59 -12.47
C ALA A 75 10.45 9.76 -13.56
N PRO A 76 10.25 10.08 -14.85
CA PRO A 76 10.94 9.42 -15.95
C PRO A 76 12.47 9.43 -15.75
N ALA A 77 13.12 8.30 -16.04
CA ALA A 77 14.57 8.14 -15.85
C ALA A 77 15.41 9.23 -16.56
N ALA A 78 14.91 9.75 -17.68
CA ALA A 78 15.58 10.81 -18.43
C ALA A 78 15.67 12.14 -17.66
N LEU A 79 14.65 12.49 -16.85
CA LEU A 79 14.64 13.71 -16.05
C LEU A 79 15.54 13.60 -14.82
N SER A 80 15.67 12.41 -14.23
CA SER A 80 16.54 12.17 -13.07
C SER A 80 18.02 12.09 -13.45
N ALA A 81 18.34 11.52 -14.62
CA ALA A 81 19.71 11.48 -15.14
C ALA A 81 20.26 12.89 -15.42
N ALA A 82 19.44 13.78 -15.97
CA ALA A 82 19.79 15.18 -16.21
C ALA A 82 20.09 15.96 -14.92
N ALA A 83 19.50 15.55 -13.79
CA ALA A 83 19.70 16.20 -12.48
C ALA A 83 20.84 15.59 -11.65
N GLY A 84 21.53 14.53 -12.12
CA GLY A 84 22.63 13.87 -11.40
C GLY A 84 22.22 13.25 -10.04
N ARG A 85 20.92 13.03 -9.81
CA ARG A 85 20.39 12.54 -8.53
C ARG A 85 19.90 11.09 -8.64
N VAL A 86 20.27 10.27 -7.66
CA VAL A 86 19.67 8.94 -7.49
C VAL A 86 18.21 9.11 -7.09
N GLN A 87 17.31 8.69 -7.99
CA GLN A 87 15.89 8.79 -7.72
C GLN A 87 15.36 7.52 -7.06
N ILE A 88 14.81 7.69 -5.87
CA ILE A 88 14.06 6.65 -5.19
C ILE A 88 12.68 6.54 -5.88
N ARG A 89 12.35 5.34 -6.32
CA ARG A 89 11.06 4.97 -6.89
C ARG A 89 10.23 4.24 -5.87
N HIS A 90 8.93 4.34 -6.01
CA HIS A 90 7.97 3.64 -5.17
C HIS A 90 7.13 2.72 -6.02
N ALA A 91 6.88 1.53 -5.51
CA ALA A 91 5.93 0.59 -6.08
C ALA A 91 4.83 0.32 -5.06
N GLU A 92 3.60 0.24 -5.52
CA GLU A 92 2.41 0.02 -4.70
C GLU A 92 1.62 -1.16 -5.25
N GLY A 93 1.15 -2.03 -4.36
CA GLY A 93 0.21 -3.08 -4.69
C GLY A 93 -1.20 -2.50 -4.86
N HIS A 94 -1.91 -2.96 -5.88
CA HIS A 94 -3.28 -2.55 -6.17
C HIS A 94 -4.17 -3.77 -6.39
N VAL A 95 -5.45 -3.62 -6.05
CA VAL A 95 -6.52 -4.54 -6.42
C VAL A 95 -7.54 -3.81 -7.29
N VAL A 96 -8.13 -4.51 -8.24
CA VAL A 96 -9.25 -4.02 -9.03
C VAL A 96 -10.55 -4.34 -8.29
N ASP A 97 -11.33 -3.33 -7.94
CA ASP A 97 -12.63 -3.51 -7.33
C ASP A 97 -13.70 -3.98 -8.36
N PRO A 98 -14.89 -4.37 -7.92
CA PRO A 98 -15.98 -4.78 -8.84
C PRO A 98 -16.39 -3.71 -9.84
N ASP A 99 -16.16 -2.43 -9.52
CA ASP A 99 -16.44 -1.31 -10.42
C ASP A 99 -15.32 -1.10 -11.46
N GLY A 100 -14.27 -1.93 -11.44
CA GLY A 100 -13.11 -1.82 -12.31
C GLY A 100 -12.13 -0.70 -11.91
N ARG A 101 -12.20 -0.20 -10.69
CA ARG A 101 -11.30 0.83 -10.19
C ARG A 101 -10.10 0.22 -9.48
N ALA A 102 -8.93 0.82 -9.67
CA ALA A 102 -7.75 0.45 -8.92
C ALA A 102 -7.81 1.00 -7.49
N VAL A 103 -7.69 0.11 -6.51
CA VAL A 103 -7.61 0.45 -5.08
C VAL A 103 -6.24 0.06 -4.56
N THR A 104 -5.56 1.00 -3.90
CA THR A 104 -4.21 0.76 -3.33
C THR A 104 -4.30 -0.12 -2.09
N LEU A 105 -3.48 -1.14 -2.03
CA LEU A 105 -3.34 -2.03 -0.89
C LEU A 105 -2.40 -1.39 0.15
N ALA A 106 -2.98 -0.84 1.22
CA ALA A 106 -2.24 -0.15 2.26
C ALA A 106 -1.22 -1.09 2.94
N GLY A 107 0.03 -0.66 3.06
CA GLY A 107 1.12 -1.47 3.62
C GLY A 107 1.85 -2.36 2.60
N LEU A 108 1.36 -2.51 1.37
CA LEU A 108 2.06 -3.19 0.28
C LEU A 108 2.75 -2.15 -0.61
N THR A 109 3.83 -1.60 -0.07
CA THR A 109 4.64 -0.57 -0.74
C THR A 109 6.11 -0.95 -0.69
N TRP A 110 6.81 -0.70 -1.78
CA TRP A 110 8.24 -0.98 -1.91
C TRP A 110 8.96 0.27 -2.42
N SER A 111 10.17 0.49 -1.95
CA SER A 111 11.01 1.60 -2.39
C SER A 111 12.36 1.08 -2.89
N GLY A 112 12.90 1.71 -3.92
CA GLY A 112 14.19 1.33 -4.50
C GLY A 112 14.56 2.15 -5.71
N VAL A 113 15.69 1.84 -6.32
CA VAL A 113 16.25 2.59 -7.47
C VAL A 113 15.77 2.01 -8.81
N SER A 114 15.62 0.69 -8.88
CA SER A 114 15.26 -0.03 -10.10
C SER A 114 13.76 -0.30 -10.16
N SER A 115 13.08 0.27 -11.16
CA SER A 115 11.65 0.00 -11.41
C SER A 115 11.37 -1.47 -11.68
N GLN A 116 12.25 -2.13 -12.43
CA GLN A 116 12.09 -3.54 -12.78
C GLN A 116 12.22 -4.45 -11.54
N ALA A 117 13.20 -4.17 -10.67
CA ALA A 117 13.36 -4.94 -9.43
C ALA A 117 12.19 -4.74 -8.47
N LEU A 118 11.66 -3.51 -8.37
CA LEU A 118 10.48 -3.20 -7.56
C LEU A 118 9.22 -3.89 -8.10
N GLU A 119 9.03 -3.85 -9.41
CA GLU A 119 7.92 -4.52 -10.09
C GLU A 119 7.99 -6.03 -9.84
N ALA A 120 9.15 -6.65 -10.07
CA ALA A 120 9.34 -8.09 -9.86
C ALA A 120 9.09 -8.49 -8.39
N LYS A 121 9.62 -7.71 -7.43
CA LYS A 121 9.42 -7.97 -6.01
C LYS A 121 7.94 -7.84 -5.61
N GLY A 122 7.28 -6.77 -6.04
CA GLY A 122 5.88 -6.54 -5.72
C GLY A 122 4.98 -7.61 -6.35
N THR A 123 5.26 -8.01 -7.59
CA THR A 123 4.53 -9.08 -8.27
C THR A 123 4.66 -10.41 -7.55
N ALA A 124 5.89 -10.81 -7.18
CA ALA A 124 6.12 -12.05 -6.44
C ALA A 124 5.37 -12.07 -5.09
N GLU A 125 5.25 -10.93 -4.43
CA GLU A 125 4.48 -10.83 -3.18
C GLU A 125 2.97 -10.96 -3.43
N LEU A 126 2.44 -10.31 -4.48
CA LEU A 126 1.04 -10.46 -4.87
C LEU A 126 0.71 -11.87 -5.36
N ASP A 127 1.64 -12.55 -6.06
CA ASP A 127 1.49 -13.96 -6.45
C ASP A 127 1.37 -14.85 -5.22
N ARG A 128 2.23 -14.65 -4.22
CA ARG A 128 2.20 -15.40 -2.97
C ARG A 128 0.90 -15.21 -2.19
N ILE A 129 0.38 -13.96 -2.15
CA ILE A 129 -0.92 -13.65 -1.53
C ILE A 129 -2.05 -14.36 -2.29
N TRP A 130 -2.01 -14.32 -3.62
CA TRP A 130 -3.01 -14.97 -4.46
C TRP A 130 -3.01 -16.49 -4.27
N GLU A 131 -1.84 -17.12 -4.38
CA GLU A 131 -1.68 -18.58 -4.17
C GLU A 131 -2.16 -19.01 -2.78
N TRP A 132 -1.83 -18.21 -1.76
CA TRP A 132 -2.30 -18.43 -0.40
C TRP A 132 -3.84 -18.36 -0.29
N ALA A 133 -4.48 -17.42 -0.96
CA ALA A 133 -5.93 -17.28 -0.95
C ALA A 133 -6.63 -18.42 -1.69
N VAL A 134 -6.09 -18.81 -2.85
CA VAL A 134 -6.59 -19.97 -3.64
C VAL A 134 -6.45 -21.26 -2.85
N ALA A 135 -5.29 -21.50 -2.22
CA ALA A 135 -5.04 -22.69 -1.41
C ALA A 135 -6.00 -22.82 -0.22
N ARG A 136 -6.54 -21.70 0.28
CA ARG A 136 -7.55 -21.68 1.36
C ARG A 136 -9.00 -21.66 0.87
N GLY A 137 -9.20 -21.63 -0.44
CA GLY A 137 -10.54 -21.57 -1.01
C GLY A 137 -11.24 -20.21 -0.84
N TYR A 138 -10.50 -19.13 -0.56
CA TYR A 138 -11.06 -17.78 -0.42
C TYR A 138 -11.40 -17.17 -1.77
N THR A 139 -10.71 -17.60 -2.81
CA THR A 139 -10.96 -17.23 -4.19
C THR A 139 -10.64 -18.39 -5.12
N GLN A 140 -11.04 -18.30 -6.39
CA GLN A 140 -10.74 -19.27 -7.40
C GLN A 140 -10.21 -18.55 -8.65
N GLU A 141 -9.21 -19.16 -9.31
CA GLU A 141 -8.73 -18.66 -10.59
C GLU A 141 -9.73 -19.03 -11.69
N THR A 142 -10.36 -18.02 -12.27
CA THR A 142 -11.30 -18.22 -13.39
C THR A 142 -10.64 -18.08 -14.75
N GLY A 143 -9.40 -17.58 -14.81
CA GLY A 143 -8.73 -17.22 -16.06
C GLY A 143 -9.34 -15.99 -16.73
N GLU A 144 -10.34 -15.37 -16.13
CA GLU A 144 -11.04 -14.22 -16.68
C GLU A 144 -10.18 -12.95 -16.49
N TYR A 145 -9.97 -12.21 -17.57
CA TYR A 145 -9.19 -10.97 -17.49
C TYR A 145 -9.99 -9.87 -16.77
N VAL A 146 -9.44 -9.35 -15.67
CA VAL A 146 -10.08 -8.27 -14.90
C VAL A 146 -9.68 -6.91 -15.50
N GLU A 147 -10.60 -6.25 -16.20
CA GLU A 147 -10.36 -4.95 -16.81
C GLU A 147 -10.39 -3.80 -15.79
N LEU A 148 -9.54 -2.79 -16.04
CA LEU A 148 -9.59 -1.52 -15.33
C LEU A 148 -10.51 -0.56 -16.07
N ASN A 149 -11.56 -0.12 -15.40
CA ASN A 149 -12.41 0.97 -15.85
C ASN A 149 -11.80 2.29 -15.32
N GLY A 150 -11.12 3.03 -16.15
CA GLY A 150 -10.53 4.29 -15.66
C GLY A 150 -10.19 5.26 -16.77
N VAL A 151 -10.39 6.52 -16.46
CA VAL A 151 -10.17 7.71 -17.31
C VAL A 151 -8.70 7.86 -17.77
N LEU A 152 -7.79 7.06 -17.23
CA LEU A 152 -6.36 7.16 -17.53
C LEU A 152 -5.89 5.86 -18.22
N GLY A 153 -6.04 5.79 -19.52
CA GLY A 153 -5.44 4.74 -20.38
C GLY A 153 -3.94 4.51 -20.16
N ILE A 154 -3.26 5.45 -19.49
CA ILE A 154 -1.87 5.32 -19.04
C ILE A 154 -1.70 4.23 -17.99
N GLN A 155 -2.65 4.07 -17.06
CA GLN A 155 -2.58 3.03 -16.02
C GLN A 155 -2.83 1.65 -16.62
N GLN A 156 -3.78 1.55 -17.53
CA GLN A 156 -4.08 0.32 -18.23
C GLN A 156 -2.90 -0.12 -19.12
N GLY A 157 -2.30 0.79 -19.87
CA GLY A 157 -1.15 0.49 -20.69
C GLY A 157 0.11 0.10 -19.90
N ALA A 158 0.29 0.61 -18.69
CA ALA A 158 1.35 0.18 -17.78
C ALA A 158 1.10 -1.24 -17.27
N ARG A 159 -0.14 -1.54 -16.88
CA ARG A 159 -0.59 -2.85 -16.43
C ARG A 159 -0.46 -3.91 -17.53
N GLU A 160 -0.96 -3.64 -18.73
CA GLU A 160 -0.86 -4.56 -19.86
C GLU A 160 0.60 -4.90 -20.23
N ARG A 161 1.51 -3.95 -20.11
CA ARG A 161 2.94 -4.22 -20.30
C ARG A 161 3.51 -5.12 -19.22
N GLN A 162 3.08 -4.93 -17.97
CA GLN A 162 3.48 -5.76 -16.84
C GLN A 162 2.96 -7.19 -17.02
N GLU A 163 1.70 -7.36 -17.36
CA GLU A 163 1.05 -8.65 -17.58
C GLU A 163 1.67 -9.42 -18.75
N ARG A 164 2.01 -8.74 -19.86
CA ARG A 164 2.77 -9.35 -20.95
C ARG A 164 4.13 -9.88 -20.53
N ARG A 165 4.83 -9.15 -19.67
CA ARG A 165 6.14 -9.60 -19.14
C ARG A 165 6.01 -10.80 -18.23
N GLN A 166 4.88 -10.96 -17.56
CA GLN A 166 4.60 -12.06 -16.63
C GLN A 166 3.96 -13.27 -17.32
N GLY A 167 3.72 -13.22 -18.62
CA GLY A 167 3.03 -14.28 -19.36
C GLY A 167 1.53 -14.37 -19.07
N LEU A 168 0.96 -13.38 -18.36
CA LEU A 168 -0.46 -13.23 -18.16
C LEU A 168 -1.05 -12.62 -19.43
N ASN A 169 -1.34 -13.45 -20.41
CA ASN A 169 -1.93 -12.98 -21.67
C ASN A 169 -3.43 -12.76 -21.51
N ARG A 170 -3.90 -11.66 -22.10
CA ARG A 170 -5.33 -11.46 -22.34
C ARG A 170 -5.82 -12.57 -23.26
N PRO A 171 -6.92 -13.27 -22.94
CA PRO A 171 -7.52 -14.27 -23.82
C PRO A 171 -7.94 -13.71 -25.16
#